data_af3c3664b76341d9f30aee6d8fb22144
#
_entry.id   af3c3664b76341d9f30aee6d8fb22144
#
_cell.length_a   1.000
_cell.length_b   1.000
_cell.length_c   1.000
_cell.angle_alpha   90.00
_cell.angle_beta   90.00
_cell.angle_gamma   90.00
#
_symmetry.space_group_name_H-M   'P 1'
#
loop_
_entity.id
_entity.type
_entity.pdbx_description
1 polymer ?
#
loop_
_entity_poly.entity_id
_entity_poly.type
_entity_poly.pdbx_seq_one_letter_code
_entity_poly.pdbx_strand_id
1 'polypeptide(L)'
;MLLALVMVLGVLPMLASAEASGTVRILAAVTGGKDADEMQLWVNALSEATGLTIEVERPASDYDTILMQKLSAGESYDLIYVGASQYANLVEQGALMDITDKVQTSQILTGNVPASEWADITIDGKIYAGFNKRELHIVVNLSKKLLENAGVDYKSIEPTLEGYYNVFKALREANPGTDFYPLDTILSENWDLQPWMASQGLKGGVVVDPADGKTYVPYATDASAPVWDWFKKLYNEQLLDPSAFVDKTKDMRNKMGAASQNIAVDVDWAAWVGLHNANAAAGGVSTEDYEVVSLPGCLTPDGTYMLRKGNASLFAVPANAKNVDGAVKVLEYFATQEGGELLSLGVKDHDYTVDAEGNYALTEIGKSHSMDHGAPVPMDKSFVNPIGMNLGVEEALTYLDYASVERIILNESDYKSIVGKWAVSIIKGEVDTLAGLERMRNELVLMGICEK
;
A
#
# COMPACT_ATOMS: atom_id res chain seq x y z
N MET A 1 -62.65 41.34 -14.75
CA MET A 1 -61.71 41.26 -13.61
C MET A 1 -60.64 40.22 -13.99
N LEU A 2 -59.52 40.70 -14.53
CA LEU A 2 -58.39 39.85 -14.94
C LEU A 2 -57.37 39.83 -13.79
N LEU A 3 -57.10 38.69 -13.17
CA LEU A 3 -56.02 38.50 -12.20
C LEU A 3 -54.74 38.22 -12.98
N ALA A 4 -53.79 39.14 -12.89
CA ALA A 4 -52.42 38.93 -13.39
C ALA A 4 -51.62 38.22 -12.33
N LEU A 5 -51.16 36.96 -12.64
CA LEU A 5 -50.24 36.17 -11.81
C LEU A 5 -48.81 36.64 -12.12
N VAL A 6 -48.19 37.35 -11.19
CA VAL A 6 -46.79 37.74 -11.28
C VAL A 6 -45.95 36.57 -10.77
N MET A 7 -45.29 35.86 -11.69
CA MET A 7 -44.22 34.91 -11.34
C MET A 7 -42.95 35.68 -10.98
N VAL A 8 -42.59 35.69 -9.71
CA VAL A 8 -41.27 36.11 -9.26
C VAL A 8 -40.30 34.96 -9.49
N LEU A 9 -39.54 35.03 -10.56
CA LEU A 9 -38.37 34.15 -10.76
C LEU A 9 -37.27 34.59 -9.76
N GLY A 10 -37.16 33.86 -8.67
CA GLY A 10 -36.03 33.97 -7.76
C GLY A 10 -34.74 33.51 -8.47
N VAL A 11 -33.94 34.47 -8.86
CA VAL A 11 -32.55 34.21 -9.27
C VAL A 11 -31.78 33.89 -7.98
N LEU A 12 -31.56 32.60 -7.72
CA LEU A 12 -30.55 32.15 -6.75
C LEU A 12 -29.19 32.61 -7.29
N PRO A 13 -28.38 33.34 -6.51
CA PRO A 13 -27.03 33.62 -6.92
C PRO A 13 -26.27 32.26 -6.94
N MET A 14 -25.91 31.78 -8.11
CA MET A 14 -24.82 30.84 -8.25
C MET A 14 -23.58 31.52 -7.66
N LEU A 15 -23.17 31.13 -6.48
CA LEU A 15 -21.83 31.39 -5.98
C LEU A 15 -20.88 30.68 -6.94
N ALA A 16 -20.42 31.36 -7.97
CA ALA A 16 -19.27 30.93 -8.73
C ALA A 16 -18.11 30.93 -7.73
N SER A 17 -17.67 29.74 -7.34
CA SER A 17 -16.38 29.60 -6.64
C SER A 17 -15.33 30.24 -7.57
N ALA A 18 -14.56 31.20 -7.05
CA ALA A 18 -13.44 31.75 -7.81
C ALA A 18 -12.56 30.60 -8.22
N GLU A 19 -12.27 30.48 -9.53
CA GLU A 19 -11.33 29.46 -10.00
C GLU A 19 -9.99 29.65 -9.27
N ALA A 20 -9.46 28.57 -8.69
CA ALA A 20 -8.15 28.58 -8.08
C ALA A 20 -7.10 29.00 -9.11
N SER A 21 -6.24 29.92 -8.76
CA SER A 21 -5.22 30.49 -9.64
C SER A 21 -3.91 30.70 -8.88
N GLY A 22 -2.83 30.96 -9.61
CA GLY A 22 -1.53 31.29 -9.02
C GLY A 22 -0.58 30.08 -8.95
N THR A 23 0.47 30.22 -8.13
CA THR A 23 1.51 29.21 -7.97
C THR A 23 1.17 28.23 -6.85
N VAL A 24 1.40 26.95 -7.09
CA VAL A 24 1.37 25.87 -6.08
C VAL A 24 2.77 25.28 -5.96
N ARG A 25 3.36 25.36 -4.79
CA ARG A 25 4.68 24.81 -4.47
C ARG A 25 4.54 23.44 -3.80
N ILE A 26 5.17 22.44 -4.38
CA ILE A 26 5.10 21.05 -3.93
C ILE A 26 6.49 20.57 -3.52
N LEU A 27 6.62 19.99 -2.33
CA LEU A 27 7.79 19.22 -1.92
C LEU A 27 7.42 17.75 -1.98
N ALA A 28 8.07 16.99 -2.87
CA ALA A 28 7.70 15.62 -3.15
C ALA A 28 8.88 14.65 -3.02
N ALA A 29 8.64 13.46 -2.46
CA ALA A 29 9.59 12.35 -2.52
C ALA A 29 9.55 11.66 -3.88
N VAL A 30 8.36 11.57 -4.47
CA VAL A 30 8.08 10.90 -5.74
C VAL A 30 7.31 11.85 -6.65
N THR A 31 7.76 11.95 -7.89
CA THR A 31 7.06 12.63 -9.01
C THR A 31 7.21 11.76 -10.25
N GLY A 32 6.58 12.12 -11.36
CA GLY A 32 6.86 11.51 -12.66
C GLY A 32 8.31 11.79 -13.12
N GLY A 33 8.86 10.86 -13.89
CA GLY A 33 10.20 10.95 -14.47
C GLY A 33 11.35 10.57 -13.53
N LYS A 34 12.51 10.25 -14.10
CA LYS A 34 13.72 9.83 -13.38
C LYS A 34 14.69 10.95 -13.10
N ASP A 35 14.77 11.93 -13.97
CA ASP A 35 15.67 13.07 -13.87
C ASP A 35 14.93 14.42 -13.84
N ALA A 36 15.67 15.51 -13.84
CA ALA A 36 15.10 16.85 -13.74
C ALA A 36 14.31 17.26 -14.99
N ASP A 37 14.75 16.84 -16.18
CA ASP A 37 14.09 17.20 -17.44
C ASP A 37 12.76 16.47 -17.58
N GLU A 38 12.72 15.19 -17.27
CA GLU A 38 11.50 14.36 -17.24
C GLU A 38 10.51 14.85 -16.16
N MET A 39 11.02 15.19 -14.97
CA MET A 39 10.20 15.80 -13.94
C MET A 39 9.56 17.12 -14.44
N GLN A 40 10.30 17.92 -15.22
CA GLN A 40 9.76 19.17 -15.77
C GLN A 40 8.63 18.93 -16.78
N LEU A 41 8.70 17.82 -17.57
CA LEU A 41 7.59 17.44 -18.46
C LEU A 41 6.33 17.11 -17.64
N TRP A 42 6.48 16.37 -16.55
CA TRP A 42 5.38 16.04 -15.64
C TRP A 42 4.78 17.29 -14.99
N VAL A 43 5.63 18.22 -14.54
CA VAL A 43 5.22 19.51 -13.95
C VAL A 43 4.45 20.35 -14.98
N ASN A 44 4.92 20.39 -16.24
CA ASN A 44 4.24 21.12 -17.31
C ASN A 44 2.87 20.50 -17.61
N ALA A 45 2.76 19.18 -17.69
CA ALA A 45 1.48 18.49 -17.89
C ALA A 45 0.49 18.77 -16.74
N LEU A 46 0.94 18.72 -15.50
CA LEU A 46 0.11 19.07 -14.34
C LEU A 46 -0.31 20.54 -14.34
N SER A 47 0.62 21.45 -14.73
CA SER A 47 0.32 22.90 -14.85
C SER A 47 -0.74 23.17 -15.91
N GLU A 48 -0.60 22.53 -17.09
CA GLU A 48 -1.57 22.68 -18.18
C GLU A 48 -2.96 22.15 -17.77
N ALA A 49 -3.00 20.96 -17.18
CA ALA A 49 -4.25 20.31 -16.78
C ALA A 49 -5.00 21.10 -15.69
N THR A 50 -4.26 21.70 -14.75
CA THR A 50 -4.86 22.43 -13.64
C THR A 50 -5.02 23.92 -13.89
N GLY A 51 -4.35 24.50 -14.89
CA GLY A 51 -4.30 25.92 -15.13
C GLY A 51 -3.53 26.70 -14.04
N LEU A 52 -2.72 26.01 -13.25
CA LEU A 52 -1.89 26.56 -12.17
C LEU A 52 -0.42 26.61 -12.59
N THR A 53 0.35 27.50 -11.99
CA THR A 53 1.82 27.40 -12.06
C THR A 53 2.29 26.42 -11.00
N ILE A 54 2.81 25.27 -11.42
CA ILE A 54 3.30 24.24 -10.50
C ILE A 54 4.81 24.34 -10.36
N GLU A 55 5.30 24.40 -9.13
CA GLU A 55 6.71 24.33 -8.77
C GLU A 55 6.95 23.11 -7.91
N VAL A 56 7.76 22.15 -8.37
CA VAL A 56 8.08 20.93 -7.61
C VAL A 56 9.54 20.95 -7.21
N GLU A 57 9.77 20.70 -5.93
CA GLU A 57 11.08 20.38 -5.38
C GLU A 57 11.11 18.89 -5.00
N ARG A 58 12.05 18.16 -5.58
CA ARG A 58 12.29 16.74 -5.30
C ARG A 58 13.72 16.53 -4.85
N PRO A 59 13.98 16.40 -3.53
CA PRO A 59 15.31 16.07 -3.02
C PRO A 59 15.82 14.74 -3.59
N ALA A 60 17.12 14.67 -3.87
CA ALA A 60 17.74 13.48 -4.46
C ALA A 60 17.84 12.30 -3.46
N SER A 61 17.87 12.59 -2.16
CA SER A 61 17.98 11.61 -1.08
C SER A 61 17.46 12.20 0.24
N ASP A 62 17.31 11.36 1.25
CA ASP A 62 16.99 11.75 2.63
C ASP A 62 15.75 12.66 2.77
N TYR A 63 14.74 12.39 1.96
CA TYR A 63 13.53 13.22 1.87
C TYR A 63 12.95 13.58 3.24
N ASP A 64 12.82 12.62 4.14
CA ASP A 64 12.22 12.83 5.47
C ASP A 64 13.01 13.83 6.30
N THR A 65 14.33 13.74 6.28
CA THR A 65 15.21 14.68 6.94
C THR A 65 15.10 16.09 6.34
N ILE A 66 15.09 16.18 5.01
CA ILE A 66 14.98 17.45 4.29
C ILE A 66 13.61 18.09 4.53
N LEU A 67 12.52 17.32 4.48
CA LEU A 67 11.18 17.78 4.80
C LEU A 67 11.14 18.45 6.18
N MET A 68 11.62 17.76 7.21
CA MET A 68 11.61 18.28 8.58
C MET A 68 12.49 19.52 8.75
N GLN A 69 13.65 19.57 8.08
CA GLN A 69 14.51 20.76 8.07
C GLN A 69 13.82 21.96 7.46
N LYS A 70 13.18 21.80 6.30
CA LYS A 70 12.47 22.88 5.59
C LYS A 70 11.26 23.38 6.36
N LEU A 71 10.45 22.50 6.89
CA LEU A 71 9.31 22.88 7.74
C LEU A 71 9.78 23.64 9.00
N SER A 72 10.85 23.17 9.64
CA SER A 72 11.45 23.83 10.82
C SER A 72 12.07 25.21 10.48
N ALA A 73 12.58 25.39 9.26
CA ALA A 73 13.06 26.65 8.75
C ALA A 73 11.93 27.63 8.37
N GLY A 74 10.67 27.18 8.43
CA GLY A 74 9.50 28.00 8.06
C GLY A 74 9.33 28.19 6.56
N GLU A 75 9.98 27.35 5.72
CA GLU A 75 9.74 27.35 4.29
C GLU A 75 8.27 27.02 3.99
N SER A 76 7.69 27.71 3.03
CA SER A 76 6.28 27.56 2.68
C SER A 76 6.14 26.71 1.44
N TYR A 77 5.39 25.62 1.56
CA TYR A 77 4.87 24.79 0.48
C TYR A 77 3.35 24.76 0.58
N ASP A 78 2.68 24.43 -0.52
CA ASP A 78 1.23 24.26 -0.56
C ASP A 78 0.84 22.80 -0.46
N LEU A 79 1.71 21.90 -0.93
CA LEU A 79 1.62 20.45 -0.76
C LEU A 79 2.98 19.88 -0.35
N ILE A 80 2.96 18.93 0.56
CA ILE A 80 4.13 18.13 0.96
C ILE A 80 3.76 16.65 0.90
N TYR A 81 4.65 15.82 0.33
CA TYR A 81 4.48 14.38 0.36
C TYR A 81 4.77 13.85 1.76
N VAL A 82 3.91 12.99 2.29
CA VAL A 82 4.08 12.37 3.60
C VAL A 82 3.55 10.94 3.61
N GLY A 83 4.25 10.05 4.31
CA GLY A 83 3.71 8.77 4.73
C GLY A 83 2.81 8.92 5.95
N ALA A 84 2.07 7.86 6.28
CA ALA A 84 1.06 7.90 7.33
C ALA A 84 1.62 8.27 8.72
N SER A 85 2.80 7.76 9.10
CA SER A 85 3.42 8.08 10.40
C SER A 85 3.83 9.56 10.48
N GLN A 86 4.40 10.11 9.40
CA GLN A 86 4.73 11.54 9.34
C GLN A 86 3.47 12.40 9.36
N TYR A 87 2.42 12.00 8.65
CA TYR A 87 1.14 12.68 8.65
C TYR A 87 0.59 12.82 10.07
N ALA A 88 0.51 11.73 10.83
CA ALA A 88 0.04 11.75 12.21
C ALA A 88 0.90 12.67 13.11
N ASN A 89 2.22 12.58 12.99
CA ASN A 89 3.14 13.43 13.75
C ASN A 89 2.96 14.92 13.44
N LEU A 90 2.81 15.28 12.16
CA LEU A 90 2.62 16.68 11.75
C LEU A 90 1.25 17.21 12.16
N VAL A 91 0.20 16.38 12.19
CA VAL A 91 -1.11 16.74 12.74
C VAL A 91 -1.00 17.03 14.23
N GLU A 92 -0.36 16.17 15.01
CA GLU A 92 -0.18 16.35 16.45
C GLU A 92 0.60 17.64 16.76
N GLN A 93 1.60 17.98 15.94
CA GLN A 93 2.37 19.23 16.07
C GLN A 93 1.62 20.47 15.61
N GLY A 94 0.42 20.34 15.04
CA GLY A 94 -0.33 21.47 14.45
C GLY A 94 0.35 22.05 13.20
N ALA A 95 1.20 21.28 12.53
CA ALA A 95 1.96 21.72 11.37
C ALA A 95 1.17 21.63 10.05
N LEU A 96 -0.02 21.05 10.06
CA LEU A 96 -0.90 20.90 8.90
C LEU A 96 -2.18 21.71 9.02
N MET A 97 -2.72 22.11 7.88
CA MET A 97 -3.97 22.87 7.77
C MET A 97 -5.16 21.91 7.67
N ASP A 98 -6.21 22.19 8.43
CA ASP A 98 -7.50 21.51 8.31
C ASP A 98 -8.17 21.88 6.97
N ILE A 99 -8.33 20.89 6.09
CA ILE A 99 -8.98 21.06 4.78
C ILE A 99 -10.31 20.30 4.71
N THR A 100 -10.88 19.87 5.84
CA THR A 100 -12.10 19.07 5.92
C THR A 100 -13.25 19.66 5.10
N ASP A 101 -13.55 20.95 5.29
CA ASP A 101 -14.64 21.61 4.58
C ASP A 101 -14.41 21.62 3.06
N LYS A 102 -13.16 21.81 2.62
CA LYS A 102 -12.81 21.78 1.19
C LYS A 102 -12.99 20.40 0.58
N VAL A 103 -12.58 19.36 1.29
CA VAL A 103 -12.79 17.97 0.87
C VAL A 103 -14.28 17.64 0.81
N GLN A 104 -15.03 17.96 1.87
CA GLN A 104 -16.45 17.65 1.97
C GLN A 104 -17.32 18.39 0.95
N THR A 105 -16.91 19.59 0.52
CA THR A 105 -17.63 20.38 -0.49
C THR A 105 -17.20 20.05 -1.92
N SER A 106 -16.08 19.41 -2.12
CA SER A 106 -15.60 18.97 -3.44
C SER A 106 -16.41 17.76 -3.95
N GLN A 107 -17.08 17.93 -5.08
CA GLN A 107 -17.81 16.86 -5.75
C GLN A 107 -16.85 15.79 -6.33
N ILE A 108 -15.65 16.19 -6.73
CA ILE A 108 -14.63 15.30 -7.27
C ILE A 108 -14.09 14.42 -6.13
N LEU A 109 -13.57 15.03 -5.06
CA LEU A 109 -12.96 14.29 -3.96
C LEU A 109 -13.96 13.35 -3.26
N THR A 110 -15.18 13.81 -2.99
CA THR A 110 -16.22 12.98 -2.36
C THR A 110 -16.85 11.97 -3.32
N GLY A 111 -16.92 12.29 -4.62
CA GLY A 111 -17.50 11.42 -5.63
C GLY A 111 -16.57 10.31 -6.09
N ASN A 112 -15.30 10.61 -6.29
CA ASN A 112 -14.34 9.71 -6.93
C ASN A 112 -13.52 8.88 -5.91
N VAL A 113 -13.13 9.47 -4.79
CA VAL A 113 -12.36 8.76 -3.76
C VAL A 113 -13.28 7.93 -2.87
N PRO A 114 -12.98 6.64 -2.61
CA PRO A 114 -13.77 5.82 -1.70
C PRO A 114 -13.85 6.43 -0.29
N ALA A 115 -15.03 6.36 0.33
CA ALA A 115 -15.23 6.91 1.68
C ALA A 115 -14.35 6.25 2.75
N SER A 116 -14.01 4.97 2.56
CA SER A 116 -13.09 4.23 3.44
C SER A 116 -11.68 4.84 3.45
N GLU A 117 -11.18 5.32 2.30
CA GLU A 117 -9.86 5.97 2.22
C GLU A 117 -9.83 7.26 3.06
N TRP A 118 -10.89 8.08 2.98
CA TRP A 118 -11.00 9.27 3.82
C TRP A 118 -11.07 8.93 5.31
N ALA A 119 -11.78 7.86 5.68
CA ALA A 119 -11.85 7.40 7.06
C ALA A 119 -10.46 7.00 7.60
N ASP A 120 -9.63 6.37 6.78
CA ASP A 120 -8.28 5.92 7.15
C ASP A 120 -7.32 7.08 7.50
N ILE A 121 -7.55 8.29 6.96
CA ILE A 121 -6.70 9.47 7.19
C ILE A 121 -7.37 10.56 8.05
N THR A 122 -8.60 10.35 8.50
CA THR A 122 -9.30 11.29 9.38
C THR A 122 -8.77 11.17 10.80
N ILE A 123 -8.23 12.26 11.35
CA ILE A 123 -7.74 12.34 12.73
C ILE A 123 -8.62 13.33 13.49
N ASP A 124 -9.24 12.90 14.58
CA ASP A 124 -10.16 13.71 15.41
C ASP A 124 -11.27 14.42 14.59
N GLY A 125 -11.79 13.71 13.59
CA GLY A 125 -12.86 14.19 12.71
C GLY A 125 -12.39 15.18 11.64
N LYS A 126 -11.08 15.35 11.44
CA LYS A 126 -10.47 16.32 10.52
C LYS A 126 -9.58 15.66 9.48
N ILE A 127 -9.50 16.31 8.31
CA ILE A 127 -8.68 15.89 7.16
C ILE A 127 -7.67 16.99 6.86
N TYR A 128 -6.39 16.61 6.68
CA TYR A 128 -5.28 17.57 6.47
C TYR A 128 -4.50 17.27 5.19
N ALA A 129 -4.89 16.27 4.43
CA ALA A 129 -4.21 15.79 3.24
C ALA A 129 -5.19 15.22 2.21
N GLY A 130 -4.73 15.06 0.97
CA GLY A 130 -5.31 14.18 -0.03
C GLY A 130 -4.30 13.10 -0.43
N PHE A 131 -4.66 12.29 -1.41
CA PHE A 131 -3.92 11.09 -1.75
C PHE A 131 -3.03 11.31 -2.97
N ASN A 132 -1.87 10.64 -2.96
CA ASN A 132 -1.04 10.46 -4.13
C ASN A 132 -1.53 9.25 -4.97
N LYS A 133 -1.75 8.12 -4.31
CA LYS A 133 -2.23 6.88 -4.91
C LYS A 133 -3.02 6.08 -3.88
N ARG A 134 -3.78 5.11 -4.36
CA ARG A 134 -4.42 4.09 -3.52
C ARG A 134 -3.41 3.01 -3.19
N GLU A 135 -3.21 2.72 -1.91
CA GLU A 135 -2.33 1.65 -1.49
C GLU A 135 -3.02 0.29 -1.64
N LEU A 136 -2.23 -0.70 -2.03
CA LEU A 136 -2.69 -2.06 -2.20
C LEU A 136 -2.54 -2.86 -0.90
N HIS A 137 -3.11 -4.04 -0.92
CA HIS A 137 -3.07 -5.01 0.17
C HIS A 137 -2.00 -6.07 -0.10
N ILE A 138 -1.66 -6.82 0.94
CA ILE A 138 -0.79 -7.99 0.82
C ILE A 138 -1.60 -9.21 0.38
N VAL A 139 -0.93 -10.10 -0.34
CA VAL A 139 -1.44 -11.40 -0.78
C VAL A 139 -0.37 -12.48 -0.60
N VAL A 140 -0.76 -13.72 -0.62
CA VAL A 140 0.15 -14.87 -0.73
C VAL A 140 0.44 -15.09 -2.21
N ASN A 141 1.67 -14.83 -2.63
CA ASN A 141 2.15 -15.09 -3.98
C ASN A 141 2.64 -16.53 -4.10
N LEU A 142 2.32 -17.19 -5.21
CA LEU A 142 2.65 -18.58 -5.44
C LEU A 142 3.23 -18.77 -6.84
N SER A 143 4.34 -19.48 -6.95
CA SER A 143 4.88 -19.94 -8.23
C SER A 143 4.01 -21.06 -8.77
N LYS A 144 3.18 -20.76 -9.78
CA LYS A 144 2.24 -21.69 -10.37
C LYS A 144 2.95 -22.93 -10.94
N LYS A 145 4.08 -22.72 -11.61
CA LYS A 145 4.87 -23.82 -12.19
C LYS A 145 5.42 -24.79 -11.14
N LEU A 146 5.93 -24.27 -10.03
CA LEU A 146 6.42 -25.11 -8.94
C LEU A 146 5.28 -25.90 -8.26
N LEU A 147 4.11 -25.28 -8.12
CA LEU A 147 2.91 -25.98 -7.63
C LEU A 147 2.47 -27.10 -8.57
N GLU A 148 2.37 -26.82 -9.89
CA GLU A 148 2.02 -27.84 -10.90
C GLU A 148 3.00 -29.03 -10.88
N ASN A 149 4.31 -28.75 -10.79
CA ASN A 149 5.35 -29.78 -10.67
C ASN A 149 5.19 -30.62 -9.38
N ALA A 150 4.65 -30.03 -8.33
CA ALA A 150 4.31 -30.71 -7.07
C ALA A 150 2.93 -31.40 -7.10
N GLY A 151 2.19 -31.32 -8.23
CA GLY A 151 0.86 -31.90 -8.38
C GLY A 151 -0.23 -31.11 -7.66
N VAL A 152 -0.01 -29.81 -7.38
CA VAL A 152 -0.94 -28.95 -6.66
C VAL A 152 -1.59 -27.95 -7.63
N ASP A 153 -2.92 -27.92 -7.67
CA ASP A 153 -3.69 -26.82 -8.28
C ASP A 153 -3.89 -25.73 -7.22
N TYR A 154 -3.37 -24.52 -7.46
CA TYR A 154 -3.45 -23.41 -6.52
C TYR A 154 -4.90 -23.03 -6.15
N LYS A 155 -5.87 -23.22 -7.08
CA LYS A 155 -7.29 -22.94 -6.83
C LYS A 155 -7.95 -23.93 -5.89
N SER A 156 -7.31 -25.10 -5.67
CA SER A 156 -7.81 -26.15 -4.79
C SER A 156 -7.18 -26.12 -3.40
N ILE A 157 -6.28 -25.15 -3.13
CA ILE A 157 -5.64 -25.01 -1.83
C ILE A 157 -6.69 -24.67 -0.77
N GLU A 158 -6.79 -25.53 0.25
CA GLU A 158 -7.65 -25.26 1.38
C GLU A 158 -7.11 -24.02 2.15
N PRO A 159 -7.94 -22.96 2.37
CA PRO A 159 -7.48 -21.72 2.97
C PRO A 159 -7.35 -21.82 4.50
N THR A 160 -6.53 -22.75 4.95
CA THR A 160 -6.22 -23.04 6.36
C THR A 160 -4.72 -23.24 6.56
N LEU A 161 -4.23 -23.10 7.79
CA LEU A 161 -2.81 -23.37 8.11
C LEU A 161 -2.41 -24.79 7.71
N GLU A 162 -3.29 -25.78 7.91
CA GLU A 162 -3.02 -27.17 7.53
C GLU A 162 -3.01 -27.36 6.01
N GLY A 163 -3.92 -26.69 5.28
CA GLY A 163 -3.94 -26.71 3.81
C GLY A 163 -2.61 -26.20 3.23
N TYR A 164 -2.14 -25.04 3.69
CA TYR A 164 -0.85 -24.47 3.28
C TYR A 164 0.34 -25.35 3.71
N TYR A 165 0.30 -25.92 4.91
CA TYR A 165 1.32 -26.88 5.35
C TYR A 165 1.44 -28.07 4.39
N ASN A 166 0.32 -28.65 3.95
CA ASN A 166 0.33 -29.77 3.00
C ASN A 166 0.89 -29.36 1.64
N VAL A 167 0.59 -28.14 1.16
CA VAL A 167 1.19 -27.57 -0.05
C VAL A 167 2.70 -27.43 0.10
N PHE A 168 3.18 -26.88 1.22
CA PHE A 168 4.61 -26.70 1.45
C PHE A 168 5.35 -28.04 1.52
N LYS A 169 4.74 -29.06 2.09
CA LYS A 169 5.29 -30.42 2.05
C LYS A 169 5.42 -30.96 0.63
N ALA A 170 4.35 -30.84 -0.16
CA ALA A 170 4.37 -31.30 -1.56
C ALA A 170 5.45 -30.55 -2.38
N LEU A 171 5.57 -29.24 -2.20
CA LEU A 171 6.62 -28.42 -2.83
C LEU A 171 8.03 -28.88 -2.42
N ARG A 172 8.24 -29.17 -1.13
CA ARG A 172 9.53 -29.64 -0.62
C ARG A 172 9.88 -31.02 -1.16
N GLU A 173 8.91 -31.93 -1.25
CA GLU A 173 9.08 -33.25 -1.80
C GLU A 173 9.41 -33.22 -3.31
N ALA A 174 8.76 -32.34 -4.06
CA ALA A 174 9.03 -32.14 -5.49
C ALA A 174 10.38 -31.45 -5.77
N ASN A 175 10.90 -30.67 -4.81
CA ASN A 175 12.13 -29.89 -4.93
C ASN A 175 13.10 -30.21 -3.77
N PRO A 176 13.77 -31.38 -3.78
CA PRO A 176 14.60 -31.83 -2.66
C PRO A 176 15.95 -31.11 -2.55
N GLY A 177 16.24 -30.09 -3.39
CA GLY A 177 17.48 -29.31 -3.35
C GLY A 177 17.70 -28.60 -2.01
N THR A 178 18.95 -28.40 -1.64
CA THR A 178 19.33 -27.76 -0.37
C THR A 178 19.08 -26.23 -0.37
N ASP A 179 18.98 -25.62 -1.55
CA ASP A 179 18.84 -24.19 -1.74
C ASP A 179 17.39 -23.77 -2.05
N PHE A 180 16.44 -24.70 -1.93
CA PHE A 180 15.03 -24.44 -2.14
C PHE A 180 14.27 -24.55 -0.80
N TYR A 181 13.39 -23.59 -0.57
CA TYR A 181 12.43 -23.62 0.53
C TYR A 181 11.03 -23.28 0.01
N PRO A 182 9.97 -23.99 0.46
CA PRO A 182 8.60 -23.69 0.02
C PRO A 182 8.15 -22.28 0.30
N LEU A 183 8.45 -21.74 1.50
CA LEU A 183 8.03 -20.42 1.97
C LEU A 183 9.24 -19.59 2.38
N ASP A 184 9.27 -18.33 1.98
CA ASP A 184 10.06 -17.28 2.63
C ASP A 184 9.14 -16.16 3.13
N THR A 185 9.58 -15.40 4.13
CA THR A 185 8.82 -14.32 4.77
C THR A 185 9.78 -13.34 5.43
N ILE A 186 9.33 -12.09 5.67
CA ILE A 186 10.15 -11.04 6.27
C ILE A 186 9.67 -10.77 7.68
N LEU A 187 10.08 -11.63 8.62
CA LEU A 187 9.62 -11.53 10.01
C LEU A 187 9.96 -10.18 10.68
N SER A 188 10.94 -9.44 10.17
CA SER A 188 11.30 -8.12 10.70
C SER A 188 10.29 -7.02 10.38
N GLU A 189 9.45 -7.20 9.35
CA GLU A 189 8.46 -6.21 8.92
C GLU A 189 7.06 -6.50 9.43
N ASN A 190 6.77 -7.73 9.85
CA ASN A 190 5.51 -8.23 10.42
C ASN A 190 4.28 -8.14 9.50
N TRP A 191 4.31 -7.39 8.42
CA TRP A 191 3.15 -7.19 7.55
C TRP A 191 2.77 -8.44 6.74
N ASP A 192 3.71 -9.33 6.55
CA ASP A 192 3.54 -10.60 5.86
C ASP A 192 2.94 -11.72 6.73
N LEU A 193 2.72 -11.44 8.02
CA LEU A 193 2.08 -12.39 8.94
C LEU A 193 0.55 -12.42 8.83
N GLN A 194 -0.05 -11.34 8.31
CA GLN A 194 -1.51 -11.16 8.34
C GLN A 194 -2.30 -12.29 7.65
N PRO A 195 -1.91 -12.85 6.47
CA PRO A 195 -2.64 -13.94 5.84
C PRO A 195 -2.75 -15.20 6.71
N TRP A 196 -1.79 -15.41 7.59
CA TRP A 196 -1.71 -16.56 8.50
C TRP A 196 -2.43 -16.29 9.82
N MET A 197 -2.24 -15.10 10.39
CA MET A 197 -2.90 -14.64 11.62
C MET A 197 -4.41 -14.51 11.45
N ALA A 198 -4.88 -14.29 10.23
CA ALA A 198 -6.31 -14.34 9.88
C ALA A 198 -6.98 -15.64 10.32
N SER A 199 -6.28 -16.79 10.29
CA SER A 199 -6.81 -18.08 10.76
C SER A 199 -7.30 -18.08 12.21
N GLN A 200 -6.82 -17.12 13.01
CA GLN A 200 -7.25 -16.92 14.40
C GLN A 200 -8.13 -15.66 14.58
N GLY A 201 -8.51 -14.99 13.46
CA GLY A 201 -9.25 -13.73 13.51
C GLY A 201 -8.42 -12.57 14.07
N LEU A 202 -7.10 -12.62 13.98
CA LEU A 202 -6.18 -11.62 14.55
C LEU A 202 -5.74 -10.61 13.50
N LYS A 203 -5.99 -9.33 13.79
CA LYS A 203 -5.53 -8.20 12.98
C LYS A 203 -4.14 -7.76 13.44
N GLY A 204 -3.26 -7.39 12.49
CA GLY A 204 -1.96 -6.79 12.77
C GLY A 204 -2.04 -5.40 13.37
N GLY A 205 -0.90 -4.96 13.92
CA GLY A 205 -0.75 -3.65 14.52
C GLY A 205 -1.30 -3.56 15.95
N VAL A 206 -1.54 -2.33 16.39
CA VAL A 206 -2.13 -2.02 17.70
C VAL A 206 -3.62 -1.79 17.54
N VAL A 207 -4.43 -2.52 18.28
CA VAL A 207 -5.90 -2.41 18.23
C VAL A 207 -6.46 -1.97 19.59
N VAL A 208 -7.66 -1.39 19.57
CA VAL A 208 -8.40 -1.03 20.78
C VAL A 208 -9.33 -2.18 21.14
N ASP A 209 -9.23 -2.68 22.36
CA ASP A 209 -10.18 -3.65 22.87
C ASP A 209 -11.53 -2.97 23.15
N PRO A 210 -12.62 -3.39 22.50
CA PRO A 210 -13.93 -2.78 22.72
C PRO A 210 -14.49 -3.00 24.14
N ALA A 211 -13.95 -3.96 24.89
CA ALA A 211 -14.44 -4.28 26.22
C ALA A 211 -14.00 -3.27 27.29
N ASP A 212 -12.81 -2.71 27.18
CA ASP A 212 -12.25 -1.79 28.18
C ASP A 212 -11.62 -0.51 27.59
N GLY A 213 -11.59 -0.39 26.26
CA GLY A 213 -11.04 0.75 25.55
C GLY A 213 -9.50 0.81 25.51
N LYS A 214 -8.80 -0.20 26.06
CA LYS A 214 -7.35 -0.25 26.10
C LYS A 214 -6.77 -0.78 24.81
N THR A 215 -5.58 -0.32 24.50
CA THR A 215 -4.81 -0.81 23.34
C THR A 215 -4.04 -2.08 23.67
N TYR A 216 -3.94 -2.96 22.68
CA TYR A 216 -3.14 -4.19 22.73
C TYR A 216 -2.65 -4.61 21.34
N VAL A 217 -1.72 -5.57 21.28
CA VAL A 217 -1.20 -6.15 20.05
C VAL A 217 -1.73 -7.58 19.91
N PRO A 218 -2.64 -7.86 18.95
CA PRO A 218 -3.23 -9.21 18.81
C PRO A 218 -2.20 -10.31 18.58
N TYR A 219 -1.13 -10.03 17.83
CA TYR A 219 -0.06 -11.00 17.55
C TYR A 219 0.76 -11.40 18.80
N ALA A 220 0.66 -10.64 19.88
CA ALA A 220 1.30 -10.95 21.16
C ALA A 220 0.37 -11.68 22.13
N THR A 221 -0.90 -11.91 21.78
CA THR A 221 -1.85 -12.62 22.65
C THR A 221 -1.70 -14.14 22.54
N ASP A 222 -2.17 -14.88 23.54
CA ASP A 222 -2.15 -16.35 23.53
C ASP A 222 -2.99 -16.93 22.38
N ALA A 223 -3.95 -16.18 21.85
CA ALA A 223 -4.73 -16.56 20.67
C ALA A 223 -3.87 -16.73 19.40
N SER A 224 -2.71 -16.08 19.32
CA SER A 224 -1.78 -16.23 18.20
C SER A 224 -0.90 -17.48 18.28
N ALA A 225 -0.86 -18.17 19.43
CA ALA A 225 0.03 -19.32 19.65
C ALA A 225 -0.07 -20.40 18.56
N PRO A 226 -1.27 -20.77 18.03
CA PRO A 226 -1.35 -21.77 16.97
C PRO A 226 -0.60 -21.37 15.70
N VAL A 227 -0.55 -20.08 15.37
CA VAL A 227 0.18 -19.57 14.18
C VAL A 227 1.69 -19.61 14.42
N TRP A 228 2.15 -19.19 15.59
CA TRP A 228 3.57 -19.25 15.94
C TRP A 228 4.09 -20.69 16.02
N ASP A 229 3.30 -21.61 16.57
CA ASP A 229 3.63 -23.05 16.58
C ASP A 229 3.65 -23.64 15.17
N TRP A 230 2.77 -23.16 14.28
CA TRP A 230 2.81 -23.54 12.86
C TRP A 230 4.08 -23.05 12.18
N PHE A 231 4.51 -21.79 12.36
CA PHE A 231 5.78 -21.31 11.84
C PHE A 231 6.99 -22.10 12.40
N LYS A 232 6.96 -22.42 13.69
CA LYS A 232 7.98 -23.27 14.33
C LYS A 232 8.04 -24.67 13.71
N LYS A 233 6.89 -25.25 13.39
CA LYS A 233 6.79 -26.53 12.67
C LYS A 233 7.38 -26.40 11.28
N LEU A 234 7.02 -25.36 10.52
CA LEU A 234 7.59 -25.12 9.18
C LEU A 234 9.12 -24.98 9.22
N TYR A 235 9.65 -24.24 10.18
CA TYR A 235 11.08 -24.06 10.34
C TYR A 235 11.80 -25.37 10.64
N ASN A 236 11.29 -26.16 11.59
CA ASN A 236 11.87 -27.42 11.99
C ASN A 236 11.85 -28.47 10.86
N GLU A 237 10.86 -28.40 9.98
CA GLU A 237 10.71 -29.32 8.83
C GLU A 237 11.33 -28.76 7.54
N GLN A 238 12.09 -27.67 7.61
CA GLN A 238 12.73 -27.02 6.46
C GLN A 238 11.74 -26.59 5.36
N LEU A 239 10.55 -26.19 5.76
CA LEU A 239 9.51 -25.63 4.89
C LEU A 239 9.54 -24.12 4.86
N LEU A 240 10.19 -23.48 5.84
CA LEU A 240 10.47 -22.05 5.94
C LEU A 240 11.95 -21.80 5.70
N ASP A 241 12.26 -20.83 4.84
CA ASP A 241 13.65 -20.41 4.59
C ASP A 241 14.29 -19.88 5.89
N PRO A 242 15.44 -20.43 6.32
CA PRO A 242 16.11 -19.96 7.53
C PRO A 242 16.61 -18.51 7.43
N SER A 243 16.75 -17.95 6.24
CA SER A 243 17.09 -16.53 6.06
C SER A 243 15.90 -15.57 6.29
N ALA A 244 14.67 -16.05 6.41
CA ALA A 244 13.49 -15.24 6.78
C ALA A 244 13.68 -14.37 8.03
N PHE A 245 14.65 -14.74 8.88
CA PHE A 245 15.00 -13.97 10.09
C PHE A 245 15.88 -12.74 9.84
N VAL A 246 16.51 -12.63 8.66
CA VAL A 246 17.46 -11.56 8.31
C VAL A 246 17.20 -10.92 6.96
N ASP A 247 16.43 -11.58 6.10
CA ASP A 247 16.11 -11.09 4.76
C ASP A 247 15.39 -9.75 4.78
N LYS A 248 15.64 -9.00 3.73
CA LYS A 248 14.90 -7.80 3.38
C LYS A 248 13.96 -8.12 2.21
N THR A 249 12.99 -7.27 2.01
CA THR A 249 12.00 -7.39 0.92
C THR A 249 12.64 -7.69 -0.44
N LYS A 250 13.78 -7.06 -0.74
CA LYS A 250 14.51 -7.29 -1.99
C LYS A 250 15.07 -8.72 -2.08
N ASP A 251 15.55 -9.27 -0.97
CA ASP A 251 16.17 -10.60 -0.95
C ASP A 251 15.11 -11.68 -1.21
N MET A 252 13.98 -11.61 -0.51
CA MET A 252 12.82 -12.49 -0.71
C MET A 252 12.31 -12.43 -2.16
N ARG A 253 12.11 -11.22 -2.71
CA ARG A 253 11.67 -11.02 -4.10
C ARG A 253 12.63 -11.59 -5.13
N ASN A 254 13.94 -11.48 -4.90
CA ASN A 254 14.95 -12.09 -5.77
C ASN A 254 14.87 -13.62 -5.76
N LYS A 255 14.61 -14.23 -4.62
CA LYS A 255 14.44 -15.70 -4.51
C LYS A 255 13.20 -16.20 -5.23
N MET A 256 12.10 -15.42 -5.22
CA MET A 256 10.86 -15.72 -5.93
C MET A 256 11.03 -15.56 -7.45
N GLY A 257 11.92 -14.69 -7.89
CA GLY A 257 12.09 -14.31 -9.30
C GLY A 257 12.43 -15.50 -10.22
N ALA A 258 12.04 -15.39 -11.51
CA ALA A 258 12.16 -16.44 -12.52
C ALA A 258 13.57 -17.01 -12.69
N ALA A 259 14.61 -16.20 -12.45
CA ALA A 259 16.01 -16.63 -12.56
C ALA A 259 16.49 -17.50 -11.38
N SER A 260 15.87 -17.36 -10.23
CA SER A 260 16.28 -18.02 -8.98
C SER A 260 15.36 -19.18 -8.63
N GLN A 261 14.06 -18.92 -8.46
CA GLN A 261 13.04 -19.87 -8.02
C GLN A 261 13.48 -20.72 -6.81
N ASN A 262 14.16 -20.05 -5.86
CA ASN A 262 14.66 -20.70 -4.63
C ASN A 262 13.55 -20.83 -3.58
N ILE A 263 12.45 -20.12 -3.78
CA ILE A 263 11.21 -20.23 -3.01
C ILE A 263 10.02 -20.36 -3.96
N ALA A 264 8.95 -20.97 -3.48
CA ALA A 264 7.71 -21.11 -4.25
C ALA A 264 6.60 -20.17 -3.77
N VAL A 265 6.68 -19.71 -2.53
CA VAL A 265 5.65 -18.91 -1.87
C VAL A 265 6.30 -17.79 -1.07
N ASP A 266 5.77 -16.59 -1.25
CA ASP A 266 6.02 -15.45 -0.38
C ASP A 266 4.71 -14.73 -0.02
N VAL A 267 4.81 -13.73 0.84
CA VAL A 267 3.72 -12.78 1.10
C VAL A 267 4.21 -11.40 0.71
N ASP A 268 3.55 -10.77 -0.24
CA ASP A 268 3.94 -9.44 -0.70
C ASP A 268 2.71 -8.62 -1.15
N TRP A 269 2.92 -7.36 -1.52
CA TRP A 269 1.88 -6.48 -2.03
C TRP A 269 1.30 -7.02 -3.33
N ALA A 270 0.00 -6.88 -3.53
CA ALA A 270 -0.75 -7.38 -4.69
C ALA A 270 -0.12 -6.98 -6.05
N ALA A 271 0.52 -5.81 -6.14
CA ALA A 271 1.21 -5.38 -7.34
C ALA A 271 2.43 -6.26 -7.69
N TRP A 272 3.04 -6.92 -6.71
CA TRP A 272 4.23 -7.76 -6.94
C TRP A 272 3.93 -9.03 -7.72
N VAL A 273 2.71 -9.54 -7.67
CA VAL A 273 2.25 -10.60 -8.60
C VAL A 273 2.57 -10.19 -10.04
N GLY A 274 2.11 -8.99 -10.41
CA GLY A 274 2.33 -8.46 -11.76
C GLY A 274 3.78 -8.14 -12.06
N LEU A 275 4.56 -7.65 -11.09
CA LEU A 275 5.98 -7.35 -11.29
C LEU A 275 6.82 -8.60 -11.52
N HIS A 276 6.58 -9.67 -10.77
CA HIS A 276 7.24 -10.94 -11.01
C HIS A 276 6.99 -11.44 -12.43
N ASN A 277 5.73 -11.41 -12.87
CA ASN A 277 5.34 -11.85 -14.22
C ASN A 277 5.92 -10.92 -15.31
N ALA A 278 5.86 -9.60 -15.13
CA ALA A 278 6.42 -8.63 -16.07
C ALA A 278 7.95 -8.74 -16.19
N ASN A 279 8.66 -8.92 -15.07
CA ASN A 279 10.11 -9.09 -15.07
C ASN A 279 10.53 -10.40 -15.76
N ALA A 280 9.79 -11.49 -15.57
CA ALA A 280 10.02 -12.74 -16.26
C ALA A 280 9.82 -12.59 -17.77
N ALA A 281 8.73 -11.97 -18.19
CA ALA A 281 8.44 -11.70 -19.61
C ALA A 281 9.51 -10.79 -20.24
N ALA A 282 9.97 -9.74 -19.55
CA ALA A 282 11.06 -8.88 -20.00
C ALA A 282 12.38 -9.65 -20.12
N GLY A 283 12.61 -10.67 -19.30
CA GLY A 283 13.72 -11.62 -19.38
C GLY A 283 13.56 -12.69 -20.47
N GLY A 284 12.45 -12.71 -21.21
CA GLY A 284 12.16 -13.68 -22.25
C GLY A 284 11.64 -15.02 -21.73
N VAL A 285 11.22 -15.09 -20.47
CA VAL A 285 10.66 -16.31 -19.88
C VAL A 285 9.15 -16.37 -20.20
N SER A 286 8.68 -17.52 -20.68
CA SER A 286 7.26 -17.72 -21.01
C SER A 286 6.41 -17.94 -19.78
N THR A 287 5.09 -17.70 -19.86
CA THR A 287 4.14 -17.98 -18.79
C THR A 287 3.96 -19.49 -18.54
N GLU A 288 4.36 -20.35 -19.50
CA GLU A 288 4.39 -21.80 -19.32
C GLU A 288 5.53 -22.25 -18.40
N ASP A 289 6.63 -21.48 -18.38
CA ASP A 289 7.83 -21.78 -17.60
C ASP A 289 7.84 -21.07 -16.23
N TYR A 290 7.20 -19.90 -16.17
CA TYR A 290 7.12 -19.09 -14.94
C TYR A 290 5.86 -18.23 -14.94
N GLU A 291 5.03 -18.38 -13.93
CA GLU A 291 3.90 -17.54 -13.63
C GLU A 291 3.72 -17.46 -12.12
N VAL A 292 3.55 -16.25 -11.61
CA VAL A 292 3.14 -16.01 -10.22
C VAL A 292 1.64 -15.72 -10.20
N VAL A 293 0.94 -16.42 -9.33
CA VAL A 293 -0.48 -16.23 -9.01
C VAL A 293 -0.64 -15.83 -7.55
N SER A 294 -1.81 -15.40 -7.13
CA SER A 294 -2.04 -14.95 -5.75
C SER A 294 -3.26 -15.56 -5.10
N LEU A 295 -3.21 -15.69 -3.78
CA LEU A 295 -4.33 -16.07 -2.92
C LEU A 295 -4.39 -15.16 -1.69
N PRO A 296 -5.54 -15.02 -1.04
CA PRO A 296 -5.68 -14.17 0.15
C PRO A 296 -5.17 -14.80 1.46
N GLY A 297 -4.71 -16.06 1.44
CA GLY A 297 -4.25 -16.77 2.63
C GLY A 297 -5.36 -17.52 3.36
N CYS A 298 -5.30 -17.57 4.70
CA CYS A 298 -6.25 -18.32 5.51
C CYS A 298 -7.58 -17.57 5.69
N LEU A 299 -8.67 -18.32 5.76
CA LEU A 299 -9.95 -17.80 6.23
C LEU A 299 -9.89 -17.54 7.74
N THR A 300 -10.61 -16.51 8.16
CA THR A 300 -10.91 -16.22 9.55
C THR A 300 -11.91 -17.24 10.13
N PRO A 301 -12.08 -17.35 11.44
CA PRO A 301 -13.05 -18.27 12.06
C PRO A 301 -14.50 -18.06 11.64
N ASP A 302 -14.86 -16.88 11.17
CA ASP A 302 -16.19 -16.56 10.64
C ASP A 302 -16.32 -16.80 9.11
N GLY A 303 -15.29 -17.35 8.47
CA GLY A 303 -15.33 -17.78 7.06
C GLY A 303 -15.11 -16.67 6.04
N THR A 304 -14.50 -15.56 6.44
CA THR A 304 -14.09 -14.47 5.55
C THR A 304 -12.57 -14.35 5.48
N TYR A 305 -12.04 -13.38 4.73
CA TYR A 305 -10.62 -13.06 4.72
C TYR A 305 -10.34 -11.81 5.57
N MET A 306 -9.11 -11.69 6.02
CA MET A 306 -8.62 -10.52 6.75
C MET A 306 -7.22 -10.20 6.28
N LEU A 307 -7.09 -9.15 5.48
CA LEU A 307 -5.82 -8.74 4.87
C LEU A 307 -5.37 -7.38 5.41
N ARG A 308 -4.08 -7.14 5.32
CA ARG A 308 -3.49 -5.85 5.61
C ARG A 308 -3.41 -5.04 4.32
N LYS A 309 -3.82 -3.78 4.38
CA LYS A 309 -3.62 -2.77 3.35
C LYS A 309 -2.45 -1.86 3.74
N GLY A 310 -1.72 -1.36 2.76
CA GLY A 310 -0.69 -0.34 2.98
C GLY A 310 -1.26 0.94 3.56
N ASN A 311 -0.48 1.60 4.39
CA ASN A 311 -0.83 2.91 4.92
C ASN A 311 -0.76 3.96 3.81
N ALA A 312 -1.65 4.95 3.87
CA ALA A 312 -1.83 5.94 2.82
C ALA A 312 -0.54 6.72 2.49
N SER A 313 -0.34 6.94 1.19
CA SER A 313 0.65 7.83 0.60
C SER A 313 -0.04 9.15 0.28
N LEU A 314 0.40 10.25 0.87
CA LEU A 314 -0.38 11.47 0.97
C LEU A 314 0.36 12.71 0.45
N PHE A 315 -0.42 13.68 -0.05
CA PHE A 315 -0.03 15.06 -0.15
C PHE A 315 -0.77 15.88 0.90
N ALA A 316 -0.06 16.28 1.95
CA ALA A 316 -0.60 17.08 3.05
C ALA A 316 -0.46 18.58 2.77
N VAL A 317 -1.36 19.38 3.35
CA VAL A 317 -1.34 20.84 3.24
C VAL A 317 -0.69 21.43 4.50
N PRO A 318 0.49 22.06 4.41
CA PRO A 318 1.13 22.69 5.56
C PRO A 318 0.31 23.86 6.13
N ALA A 319 0.42 24.09 7.44
CA ALA A 319 -0.31 25.18 8.12
C ALA A 319 0.06 26.59 7.60
N ASN A 320 1.26 26.73 7.00
CA ASN A 320 1.74 27.98 6.39
C ASN A 320 1.58 28.02 4.86
N ALA A 321 0.77 27.13 4.28
CA ALA A 321 0.46 27.11 2.85
C ALA A 321 -0.14 28.46 2.39
N LYS A 322 0.26 28.91 1.21
CA LYS A 322 -0.17 30.23 0.66
C LYS A 322 -1.28 30.10 -0.36
N ASN A 323 -1.37 28.97 -1.04
CA ASN A 323 -2.38 28.71 -2.07
C ASN A 323 -3.14 27.41 -1.79
N VAL A 324 -3.94 27.40 -0.73
CA VAL A 324 -4.70 26.21 -0.30
C VAL A 324 -5.74 25.80 -1.36
N ASP A 325 -6.37 26.77 -2.04
CA ASP A 325 -7.35 26.47 -3.10
C ASP A 325 -6.66 25.81 -4.30
N GLY A 326 -5.47 26.29 -4.66
CA GLY A 326 -4.64 25.65 -5.68
C GLY A 326 -4.17 24.25 -5.28
N ALA A 327 -3.77 24.06 -4.02
CA ALA A 327 -3.41 22.75 -3.49
C ALA A 327 -4.59 21.77 -3.60
N VAL A 328 -5.78 22.16 -3.18
CA VAL A 328 -6.98 21.32 -3.29
C VAL A 328 -7.32 21.01 -4.76
N LYS A 329 -7.17 21.97 -5.67
CA LYS A 329 -7.38 21.74 -7.12
C LYS A 329 -6.41 20.69 -7.68
N VAL A 330 -5.16 20.65 -7.21
CA VAL A 330 -4.20 19.57 -7.57
C VAL A 330 -4.67 18.22 -7.04
N LEU A 331 -5.13 18.16 -5.78
CA LEU A 331 -5.68 16.92 -5.19
C LEU A 331 -6.94 16.45 -5.93
N GLU A 332 -7.81 17.35 -6.35
CA GLU A 332 -8.98 17.04 -7.17
C GLU A 332 -8.57 16.45 -8.52
N TYR A 333 -7.55 17.03 -9.16
CA TYR A 333 -7.04 16.51 -10.43
C TYR A 333 -6.50 15.09 -10.28
N PHE A 334 -5.73 14.81 -9.22
CA PHE A 334 -5.22 13.45 -8.96
C PHE A 334 -6.33 12.41 -8.71
N ALA A 335 -7.51 12.85 -8.35
CA ALA A 335 -8.69 12.01 -8.16
C ALA A 335 -9.59 11.90 -9.41
N THR A 336 -9.08 12.22 -10.59
CA THR A 336 -9.76 12.06 -11.88
C THR A 336 -9.11 10.97 -12.73
N GLN A 337 -9.78 10.54 -13.82
CA GLN A 337 -9.21 9.61 -14.80
C GLN A 337 -7.90 10.17 -15.39
N GLU A 338 -7.90 11.42 -15.83
CA GLU A 338 -6.74 12.08 -16.44
C GLU A 338 -5.58 12.26 -15.43
N GLY A 339 -5.89 12.63 -14.20
CA GLY A 339 -4.90 12.71 -13.12
C GLY A 339 -4.35 11.33 -12.77
N GLY A 340 -5.20 10.31 -12.78
CA GLY A 340 -4.80 8.92 -12.63
C GLY A 340 -3.88 8.45 -13.75
N GLU A 341 -4.12 8.84 -15.00
CA GLU A 341 -3.23 8.56 -16.14
C GLU A 341 -1.86 9.23 -15.95
N LEU A 342 -1.83 10.51 -15.56
CA LEU A 342 -0.57 11.22 -15.29
C LEU A 342 0.25 10.54 -14.16
N LEU A 343 -0.42 10.06 -13.13
CA LEU A 343 0.23 9.38 -11.99
C LEU A 343 0.68 7.96 -12.33
N SER A 344 -0.08 7.22 -13.17
CA SER A 344 0.17 5.80 -13.44
C SER A 344 0.90 5.53 -14.75
N LEU A 345 0.66 6.33 -15.79
CA LEU A 345 1.28 6.14 -17.11
C LEU A 345 2.37 7.15 -17.41
N GLY A 346 2.36 8.31 -16.72
CA GLY A 346 3.28 9.41 -16.98
C GLY A 346 2.74 10.42 -17.99
N VAL A 347 3.62 11.01 -18.78
CA VAL A 347 3.31 12.11 -19.70
C VAL A 347 3.01 11.56 -21.09
N LYS A 348 1.86 11.96 -21.63
CA LYS A 348 1.47 11.61 -23.01
C LYS A 348 2.52 12.10 -24.02
N ASP A 349 2.73 11.33 -25.08
CA ASP A 349 3.71 11.54 -26.14
C ASP A 349 5.19 11.47 -25.68
N HIS A 350 5.42 11.19 -24.40
CA HIS A 350 6.72 10.88 -23.82
C HIS A 350 6.76 9.46 -23.24
N ASP A 351 5.92 9.18 -22.24
CA ASP A 351 5.85 7.88 -21.58
C ASP A 351 4.88 6.92 -22.28
N TYR A 352 3.81 7.44 -22.86
CA TYR A 352 2.84 6.66 -23.62
C TYR A 352 2.30 7.45 -24.83
N THR A 353 1.78 6.72 -25.80
CA THR A 353 1.11 7.28 -26.98
C THR A 353 -0.33 6.79 -27.07
N VAL A 354 -1.18 7.59 -27.72
CA VAL A 354 -2.55 7.22 -28.05
C VAL A 354 -2.71 7.35 -29.55
N ASP A 355 -3.07 6.24 -30.23
CA ASP A 355 -3.27 6.25 -31.68
C ASP A 355 -4.62 6.92 -32.08
N ALA A 356 -4.88 7.00 -33.38
CA ALA A 356 -6.10 7.62 -33.91
C ALA A 356 -7.38 6.85 -33.56
N GLU A 357 -7.25 5.57 -33.24
CA GLU A 357 -8.31 4.67 -32.82
C GLU A 357 -8.55 4.72 -31.30
N GLY A 358 -7.68 5.43 -30.55
CA GLY A 358 -7.78 5.58 -29.10
C GLY A 358 -7.05 4.48 -28.30
N ASN A 359 -6.20 3.67 -28.93
CA ASN A 359 -5.43 2.65 -28.25
C ASN A 359 -4.19 3.25 -27.60
N TYR A 360 -3.92 2.89 -26.37
CA TYR A 360 -2.77 3.31 -25.58
C TYR A 360 -1.62 2.32 -25.71
N ALA A 361 -0.38 2.83 -25.77
CA ALA A 361 0.82 2.02 -25.76
C ALA A 361 1.94 2.76 -25.02
N LEU A 362 2.66 2.06 -24.12
CA LEU A 362 3.87 2.60 -23.52
C LEU A 362 4.98 2.75 -24.56
N THR A 363 5.69 3.87 -24.51
CA THR A 363 6.96 4.06 -25.21
C THR A 363 8.06 3.24 -24.53
N GLU A 364 9.25 3.13 -25.14
CA GLU A 364 10.41 2.52 -24.48
C GLU A 364 10.81 3.29 -23.20
N ILE A 365 10.63 4.62 -23.20
CA ILE A 365 10.83 5.45 -22.00
C ILE A 365 9.79 5.08 -20.95
N GLY A 366 8.51 5.09 -21.30
CA GLY A 366 7.42 4.71 -20.38
C GLY A 366 7.60 3.32 -19.79
N LYS A 367 8.02 2.34 -20.59
CA LYS A 367 8.35 0.99 -20.07
C LYS A 367 9.49 1.03 -19.06
N SER A 368 10.47 1.91 -19.24
CA SER A 368 11.58 2.07 -18.30
C SER A 368 11.20 2.83 -17.03
N HIS A 369 10.18 3.69 -17.10
CA HIS A 369 9.61 4.43 -15.97
C HIS A 369 8.53 3.64 -15.26
N SER A 370 7.93 2.67 -15.98
CA SER A 370 6.83 1.93 -15.45
C SER A 370 7.25 1.34 -14.14
N MET A 371 6.97 2.05 -13.15
CA MET A 371 6.14 1.50 -12.14
C MET A 371 6.89 1.22 -10.90
N ASP A 372 6.88 2.17 -10.07
CA ASP A 372 6.87 1.86 -8.65
C ASP A 372 5.77 0.81 -8.43
N HIS A 373 6.19 -0.44 -8.17
CA HIS A 373 5.33 -1.58 -7.85
C HIS A 373 4.35 -2.07 -8.95
N GLY A 374 4.61 -1.81 -10.23
CA GLY A 374 3.95 -2.49 -11.35
C GLY A 374 2.52 -2.10 -11.68
N ALA A 375 1.81 -1.40 -10.82
CA ALA A 375 0.46 -0.90 -11.07
C ALA A 375 0.07 0.13 -10.00
N PRO A 376 0.45 1.41 -10.13
CA PRO A 376 -0.14 2.43 -9.29
C PRO A 376 -1.65 2.43 -9.52
N VAL A 377 -2.40 2.33 -8.44
CA VAL A 377 -3.85 2.40 -8.47
C VAL A 377 -4.25 3.82 -8.11
N PRO A 378 -4.78 4.60 -9.06
CA PRO A 378 -5.27 5.94 -8.78
C PRO A 378 -6.41 5.96 -7.77
N MET A 379 -6.64 7.13 -7.18
CA MET A 379 -7.69 7.29 -6.18
C MET A 379 -9.10 7.32 -6.75
N ASP A 380 -9.25 7.64 -8.03
CA ASP A 380 -10.55 7.52 -8.68
C ASP A 380 -11.01 6.06 -8.69
N LYS A 381 -12.06 5.76 -7.95
CA LYS A 381 -12.64 4.42 -7.86
C LYS A 381 -13.17 3.87 -9.18
N SER A 382 -13.39 4.76 -10.15
CA SER A 382 -13.86 4.42 -11.51
C SER A 382 -12.72 4.38 -12.53
N PHE A 383 -11.47 4.60 -12.10
CA PHE A 383 -10.30 4.60 -12.98
C PHE A 383 -10.17 3.27 -13.73
N VAL A 384 -10.07 3.39 -15.04
CA VAL A 384 -9.78 2.25 -15.93
C VAL A 384 -8.38 2.47 -16.48
N ASN A 385 -7.44 1.57 -16.19
CA ASN A 385 -6.11 1.62 -16.78
C ASN A 385 -6.21 1.29 -18.28
N PRO A 386 -5.92 2.24 -19.18
CA PRO A 386 -6.15 2.05 -20.60
C PRO A 386 -5.17 1.07 -21.28
N ILE A 387 -4.06 0.75 -20.63
CA ILE A 387 -3.10 -0.26 -21.12
C ILE A 387 -3.24 -1.61 -20.41
N GLY A 388 -4.22 -1.74 -19.50
CA GLY A 388 -4.41 -2.93 -18.66
C GLY A 388 -3.44 -3.00 -17.49
N MET A 389 -3.51 -4.08 -16.75
CA MET A 389 -2.63 -4.38 -15.62
C MET A 389 -1.68 -5.53 -15.97
N ASN A 390 -0.57 -5.63 -15.28
CA ASN A 390 0.31 -6.78 -15.37
C ASN A 390 -0.44 -8.06 -14.99
N LEU A 391 -0.03 -9.18 -15.59
CA LEU A 391 -0.64 -10.50 -15.38
C LEU A 391 -0.76 -10.83 -13.88
N GLY A 392 -1.97 -11.19 -13.45
CA GLY A 392 -2.30 -11.61 -12.09
C GLY A 392 -2.75 -10.47 -11.16
N VAL A 393 -2.53 -9.20 -11.51
CA VAL A 393 -2.91 -8.05 -10.64
C VAL A 393 -4.43 -7.92 -10.53
N GLU A 394 -5.18 -8.07 -11.61
CA GLU A 394 -6.65 -7.98 -11.57
C GLU A 394 -7.25 -9.03 -10.63
N GLU A 395 -6.75 -10.27 -10.66
CA GLU A 395 -7.18 -11.33 -9.74
C GLU A 395 -6.84 -10.95 -8.29
N ALA A 396 -5.61 -10.48 -8.03
CA ALA A 396 -5.19 -10.05 -6.72
C ALA A 396 -6.07 -8.91 -6.16
N LEU A 397 -6.49 -7.95 -6.99
CA LEU A 397 -7.32 -6.82 -6.57
C LEU A 397 -8.73 -7.24 -6.14
N THR A 398 -9.21 -8.41 -6.53
CA THR A 398 -10.52 -8.93 -6.04
C THR A 398 -10.56 -9.14 -4.53
N TYR A 399 -9.41 -9.22 -3.88
CA TYR A 399 -9.30 -9.38 -2.43
C TYR A 399 -9.18 -8.06 -1.65
N LEU A 400 -9.13 -6.91 -2.34
CA LEU A 400 -8.90 -5.60 -1.71
C LEU A 400 -9.98 -5.23 -0.68
N ASP A 401 -11.22 -5.64 -0.90
CA ASP A 401 -12.34 -5.34 0.02
C ASP A 401 -12.21 -6.04 1.39
N TYR A 402 -11.36 -7.06 1.50
CA TYR A 402 -11.05 -7.73 2.78
C TYR A 402 -9.89 -7.09 3.53
N ALA A 403 -9.30 -6.04 2.95
CA ALA A 403 -8.10 -5.41 3.50
C ALA A 403 -8.42 -4.15 4.30
N SER A 404 -7.68 -3.96 5.37
CA SER A 404 -7.75 -2.75 6.19
C SER A 404 -6.36 -2.27 6.59
N VAL A 405 -6.22 -0.97 6.82
CA VAL A 405 -4.98 -0.39 7.35
C VAL A 405 -4.78 -0.78 8.81
N GLU A 406 -3.54 -0.86 9.23
CA GLU A 406 -3.19 -0.90 10.64
C GLU A 406 -3.30 0.51 11.24
N ARG A 407 -3.60 0.57 12.54
CA ARG A 407 -3.60 1.86 13.26
C ARG A 407 -2.20 2.47 13.20
N ILE A 408 -2.13 3.74 12.85
CA ILE A 408 -0.89 4.50 12.87
C ILE A 408 -0.46 4.71 14.31
N ILE A 409 0.80 4.38 14.62
CA ILE A 409 1.42 4.59 15.91
C ILE A 409 2.77 5.29 15.74
N LEU A 410 3.17 6.11 16.70
CA LEU A 410 4.42 6.88 16.63
C LEU A 410 5.66 5.99 16.69
N ASN A 411 5.57 4.88 17.43
CA ASN A 411 6.70 3.96 17.69
C ASN A 411 6.60 2.70 16.80
N GLU A 412 6.23 2.83 15.53
CA GLU A 412 6.06 1.69 14.61
C GLU A 412 7.34 0.85 14.47
N SER A 413 8.51 1.48 14.44
CA SER A 413 9.80 0.79 14.35
C SER A 413 10.06 -0.09 15.58
N ASP A 414 9.74 0.39 16.78
CA ASP A 414 9.89 -0.37 18.01
C ASP A 414 8.90 -1.52 18.07
N TYR A 415 7.65 -1.29 17.67
CA TYR A 415 6.64 -2.33 17.52
C TYR A 415 7.14 -3.47 16.64
N LYS A 416 7.58 -3.18 15.41
CA LYS A 416 8.09 -4.17 14.46
C LYS A 416 9.29 -4.93 15.03
N SER A 417 10.23 -4.22 15.64
CA SER A 417 11.43 -4.80 16.22
C SER A 417 11.12 -5.76 17.37
N ILE A 418 10.18 -5.41 18.26
CA ILE A 418 9.80 -6.26 19.40
C ILE A 418 9.07 -7.51 18.90
N VAL A 419 8.06 -7.36 18.02
CA VAL A 419 7.33 -8.51 17.48
C VAL A 419 8.28 -9.43 16.70
N GLY A 420 9.13 -8.89 15.82
CA GLY A 420 10.11 -9.66 15.06
C GLY A 420 11.10 -10.41 15.94
N LYS A 421 11.65 -9.78 16.98
CA LYS A 421 12.57 -10.40 17.93
C LYS A 421 11.96 -11.63 18.62
N TRP A 422 10.76 -11.48 19.14
CA TRP A 422 10.11 -12.59 19.85
C TRP A 422 9.57 -13.67 18.89
N ALA A 423 9.11 -13.26 17.70
CA ALA A 423 8.77 -14.21 16.63
C ALA A 423 9.94 -15.15 16.32
N VAL A 424 11.14 -14.59 16.10
CA VAL A 424 12.36 -15.36 15.83
C VAL A 424 12.67 -16.32 16.99
N SER A 425 12.64 -15.84 18.24
CA SER A 425 12.94 -16.67 19.42
C SER A 425 11.95 -17.83 19.59
N ILE A 426 10.64 -17.58 19.33
CA ILE A 426 9.61 -18.63 19.38
C ILE A 426 9.82 -19.65 18.26
N ILE A 427 9.98 -19.19 17.03
CA ILE A 427 10.07 -20.04 15.83
C ILE A 427 11.33 -20.93 15.91
N LYS A 428 12.45 -20.39 16.38
CA LYS A 428 13.67 -21.18 16.61
C LYS A 428 13.59 -22.13 17.81
N GLY A 429 12.56 -22.01 18.63
CA GLY A 429 12.41 -22.81 19.85
C GLY A 429 13.34 -22.42 20.99
N GLU A 430 13.90 -21.20 20.96
CA GLU A 430 14.74 -20.64 22.03
C GLU A 430 13.91 -20.33 23.29
N VAL A 431 12.60 -20.15 23.11
CA VAL A 431 11.63 -19.92 24.15
C VAL A 431 10.35 -20.73 23.85
N ASP A 432 9.65 -21.14 24.91
CA ASP A 432 8.29 -21.70 24.77
C ASP A 432 7.34 -20.65 24.21
N THR A 433 6.38 -21.07 23.37
CA THR A 433 5.50 -20.15 22.64
C THR A 433 4.73 -19.20 23.57
N LEU A 434 4.06 -19.75 24.60
CA LEU A 434 3.29 -18.92 25.53
C LEU A 434 4.18 -18.02 26.39
N ALA A 435 5.35 -18.53 26.83
CA ALA A 435 6.33 -17.71 27.55
C ALA A 435 6.92 -16.61 26.67
N GLY A 436 7.14 -16.87 25.38
CA GLY A 436 7.58 -15.88 24.41
C GLY A 436 6.53 -14.78 24.18
N LEU A 437 5.27 -15.17 24.05
CA LEU A 437 4.15 -14.24 23.91
C LEU A 437 3.97 -13.35 25.15
N GLU A 438 4.08 -13.92 26.34
CA GLU A 438 4.05 -13.14 27.60
C GLU A 438 5.17 -12.09 27.63
N ARG A 439 6.38 -12.47 27.27
CA ARG A 439 7.53 -11.54 27.22
C ARG A 439 7.35 -10.47 26.15
N MET A 440 6.81 -10.84 24.96
CA MET A 440 6.49 -9.90 23.89
C MET A 440 5.49 -8.85 24.40
N ARG A 441 4.37 -9.25 25.02
CA ARG A 441 3.37 -8.35 25.61
C ARG A 441 4.00 -7.40 26.64
N ASN A 442 4.75 -7.96 27.58
CA ASN A 442 5.38 -7.17 28.64
C ASN A 442 6.33 -6.11 28.08
N GLU A 443 7.10 -6.44 27.02
CA GLU A 443 8.01 -5.49 26.38
C GLU A 443 7.25 -4.41 25.60
N LEU A 444 6.18 -4.77 24.88
CA LEU A 444 5.34 -3.82 24.15
C LEU A 444 4.67 -2.81 25.10
N VAL A 445 4.18 -3.27 26.24
CA VAL A 445 3.61 -2.39 27.30
C VAL A 445 4.70 -1.51 27.94
N LEU A 446 5.87 -2.09 28.27
CA LEU A 446 6.97 -1.35 28.85
C LEU A 446 7.47 -0.22 27.95
N MET A 447 7.48 -0.45 26.65
CA MET A 447 7.88 0.55 25.64
C MET A 447 6.76 1.53 25.27
N GLY A 448 5.59 1.41 25.91
CA GLY A 448 4.45 2.30 25.66
C GLY A 448 3.80 2.15 24.28
N ILE A 449 3.98 0.98 23.64
CA ILE A 449 3.36 0.66 22.35
C ILE A 449 1.86 0.40 22.53
N CYS A 450 1.50 -0.29 23.60
CA CYS A 450 0.13 -0.59 23.98
C CYS A 450 -0.04 -0.57 25.51
N GLU A 451 -1.31 -0.68 25.97
CA GLU A 451 -1.64 -0.56 27.41
C GLU A 451 -1.78 -1.92 28.10
N LYS A 452 -1.94 -3.02 27.35
CA LYS A 452 -2.04 -4.38 27.88
C LYS A 452 -1.59 -5.45 26.90
#